data_f9dbac750b9b8ef75e99f61a85f07ec1
#
_entry.id   f9dbac750b9b8ef75e99f61a85f07ec1
#
_cell.length_a   1.000
_cell.length_b   1.000
_cell.length_c   1.000
_cell.angle_alpha   90.00
_cell.angle_beta   90.00
_cell.angle_gamma   90.00
#
_symmetry.space_group_name_H-M   'P 1'
#
loop_
_entity.id
_entity.type
_entity.pdbx_description
1 polymer ?
#
loop_
_entity_poly.entity_id
_entity_poly.type
_entity_poly.pdbx_seq_one_letter_code
_entity_poly.pdbx_strand_id
1 'polypeptide(L)'
;MKKLGIYKFDLMNFYLSNKEKIGRKFVLLDSPKVNKLSEYSYILADFSEQFQLKTTENYKKSKEILFKQLRNSLLNVPKEYKKNDFFSGGFFGIVSYDFNRFIEKIDDLSEDDLQLPQLIFLKPQLIIVKNELTGEMFEINYGVEDYLWNLGNNIKS
;
A
#
# COMPACT_ATOMS: atom_id res chain seq x y z
N MET A 1 -7.94 12.55 -7.46
CA MET A 1 -6.71 13.00 -6.78
C MET A 1 -6.88 14.44 -6.35
N LYS A 2 -6.56 14.75 -5.09
CA LYS A 2 -6.71 16.08 -4.49
C LYS A 2 -5.36 16.50 -3.89
N LYS A 3 -4.85 17.68 -4.24
CA LYS A 3 -3.66 18.23 -3.59
C LYS A 3 -4.07 18.78 -2.22
N LEU A 4 -3.40 18.32 -1.16
CA LEU A 4 -3.65 18.76 0.21
C LEU A 4 -2.88 20.03 0.57
N GLY A 5 -1.67 20.18 0.06
CA GLY A 5 -0.79 21.33 0.31
C GLY A 5 0.67 20.97 0.34
N ILE A 6 1.48 21.84 0.96
CA ILE A 6 2.91 21.65 1.20
C ILE A 6 3.14 21.65 2.70
N TYR A 7 3.78 20.60 3.23
CA TYR A 7 3.93 20.36 4.67
C TYR A 7 5.34 19.91 5.02
N LYS A 8 5.85 20.40 6.14
CA LYS A 8 7.18 20.02 6.69
C LYS A 8 7.13 18.87 7.69
N PHE A 9 5.94 18.52 8.18
CA PHE A 9 5.80 17.40 9.11
C PHE A 9 5.89 16.04 8.37
N ASP A 10 6.29 14.99 9.08
CA ASP A 10 6.32 13.63 8.57
C ASP A 10 4.90 13.02 8.49
N LEU A 11 4.76 11.93 7.72
CA LEU A 11 3.47 11.25 7.56
C LEU A 11 3.00 10.56 8.85
N MET A 12 3.89 10.23 9.77
CA MET A 12 3.50 9.66 11.08
C MET A 12 2.72 10.70 11.89
N ASN A 13 3.18 11.97 11.92
CA ASN A 13 2.47 13.06 12.58
C ASN A 13 1.11 13.34 11.92
N PHE A 14 1.05 13.25 10.60
CA PHE A 14 -0.23 13.33 9.89
C PHE A 14 -1.17 12.20 10.30
N TYR A 15 -0.68 10.96 10.35
CA TYR A 15 -1.45 9.82 10.80
C TYR A 15 -1.96 10.02 12.23
N LEU A 16 -1.09 10.37 13.17
CA LEU A 16 -1.47 10.57 14.58
C LEU A 16 -2.57 11.62 14.75
N SER A 17 -2.54 12.69 13.95
CA SER A 17 -3.55 13.75 13.95
C SER A 17 -4.88 13.34 13.29
N ASN A 18 -4.88 12.28 12.49
CA ASN A 18 -6.03 11.83 11.69
C ASN A 18 -6.38 10.35 11.89
N LYS A 19 -5.82 9.70 12.93
CA LYS A 19 -5.93 8.25 13.16
C LYS A 19 -7.36 7.72 13.23
N GLU A 20 -8.29 8.52 13.73
CA GLU A 20 -9.71 8.14 13.83
C GLU A 20 -10.38 8.05 12.45
N LYS A 21 -9.92 8.86 11.49
CA LYS A 21 -10.41 8.89 10.10
C LYS A 21 -9.76 7.82 9.25
N ILE A 22 -8.43 7.65 9.41
CA ILE A 22 -7.65 6.64 8.66
C ILE A 22 -7.97 5.22 9.17
N GLY A 23 -8.36 5.11 10.46
CA GLY A 23 -8.65 3.82 11.07
C GLY A 23 -7.40 3.08 11.56
N ARG A 24 -7.62 1.86 12.05
CA ARG A 24 -6.56 1.04 12.65
C ARG A 24 -5.80 0.17 11.64
N LYS A 25 -6.37 -0.04 10.45
CA LYS A 25 -5.75 -0.86 9.39
C LYS A 25 -5.14 0.07 8.35
N PHE A 26 -3.86 0.27 8.43
CA PHE A 26 -3.10 1.10 7.50
C PHE A 26 -1.69 0.53 7.30
N VAL A 27 -1.05 0.97 6.24
CA VAL A 27 0.37 0.74 5.97
C VAL A 27 1.04 2.11 5.86
N LEU A 28 2.11 2.32 6.61
CA LEU A 28 2.99 3.48 6.48
C LEU A 28 4.28 3.05 5.80
N LEU A 29 4.58 3.68 4.67
CA LEU A 29 5.86 3.55 3.98
C LEU A 29 6.57 4.89 4.13
N ASP A 30 7.55 4.93 5.00
CA ASP A 30 8.32 6.14 5.29
C ASP A 30 9.70 6.08 4.63
N SER A 31 10.14 7.22 4.10
CA SER A 31 11.43 7.37 3.44
C SER A 31 12.40 8.15 4.34
N PRO A 32 13.13 7.48 5.25
CA PRO A 32 13.96 8.15 6.26
C PRO A 32 15.18 8.87 5.68
N LYS A 33 15.62 8.49 4.47
CA LYS A 33 16.68 9.16 3.73
C LYS A 33 16.17 9.58 2.36
N VAL A 34 15.90 10.86 2.22
CA VAL A 34 15.37 11.42 0.98
C VAL A 34 16.47 11.44 -0.08
N ASN A 35 16.22 10.74 -1.18
CA ASN A 35 17.04 10.75 -2.39
C ASN A 35 16.17 10.44 -3.60
N LYS A 36 16.73 10.42 -4.81
CA LYS A 36 15.98 10.16 -6.05
C LYS A 36 15.27 8.80 -6.10
N LEU A 37 15.67 7.82 -5.27
CA LEU A 37 15.06 6.48 -5.21
C LEU A 37 14.02 6.37 -4.07
N SER A 38 14.04 7.30 -3.11
CA SER A 38 13.17 7.34 -1.94
C SER A 38 12.57 8.74 -1.76
N GLU A 39 11.93 9.22 -2.83
CA GLU A 39 11.38 10.57 -2.89
C GLU A 39 10.00 10.68 -2.23
N TYR A 40 9.28 9.57 -2.15
CA TYR A 40 7.89 9.56 -1.70
C TYR A 40 7.69 8.69 -0.47
N SER A 41 6.87 9.20 0.46
CA SER A 41 6.32 8.46 1.61
C SER A 41 4.82 8.29 1.44
N TYR A 42 4.24 7.21 2.02
CA TYR A 42 2.85 6.86 1.80
C TYR A 42 2.14 6.44 3.08
N ILE A 43 0.84 6.77 3.18
CA ILE A 43 -0.12 6.07 4.01
C ILE A 43 -1.11 5.40 3.07
N LEU A 44 -1.26 4.08 3.20
CA LEU A 44 -2.24 3.28 2.48
C LEU A 44 -3.27 2.77 3.47
N ALA A 45 -4.53 3.02 3.20
CA ALA A 45 -5.62 2.65 4.11
C ALA A 45 -6.89 2.29 3.34
N ASP A 46 -7.94 1.91 4.09
CA ASP A 46 -9.25 1.56 3.55
C ASP A 46 -9.14 0.52 2.43
N PHE A 47 -8.74 -0.70 2.81
CA PHE A 47 -8.47 -1.77 1.85
C PHE A 47 -9.76 -2.44 1.38
N SER A 48 -10.09 -2.28 0.08
CA SER A 48 -11.26 -2.88 -0.56
C SER A 48 -11.10 -4.36 -0.84
N GLU A 49 -9.86 -4.80 -1.12
CA GLU A 49 -9.52 -6.16 -1.45
C GLU A 49 -8.25 -6.58 -0.72
N GLN A 50 -8.27 -7.81 -0.22
CA GLN A 50 -7.10 -8.45 0.37
C GLN A 50 -6.94 -9.83 -0.26
N PHE A 51 -5.75 -10.12 -0.76
CA PHE A 51 -5.37 -11.43 -1.28
C PHE A 51 -4.25 -11.99 -0.41
N GLN A 52 -4.41 -13.25 -0.04
CA GLN A 52 -3.46 -13.94 0.82
C GLN A 52 -3.26 -15.36 0.31
N LEU A 53 -2.02 -15.80 0.25
CA LEU A 53 -1.66 -17.17 -0.06
C LEU A 53 -0.89 -17.75 1.12
N LYS A 54 -1.37 -18.88 1.63
CA LYS A 54 -0.69 -19.70 2.64
C LYS A 54 -0.35 -21.04 2.03
N THR A 55 0.69 -21.70 2.56
CA THR A 55 1.02 -23.08 2.20
C THR A 55 -0.15 -23.99 2.57
N THR A 56 -0.71 -24.66 1.57
CA THR A 56 -1.79 -25.66 1.72
C THR A 56 -1.54 -26.80 0.74
N GLU A 57 -2.17 -27.97 0.97
CA GLU A 57 -2.04 -29.14 0.09
C GLU A 57 -2.42 -28.87 -1.37
N ASN A 58 -3.28 -27.87 -1.63
CA ASN A 58 -3.77 -27.51 -2.97
C ASN A 58 -3.23 -26.17 -3.48
N TYR A 59 -2.01 -25.79 -3.10
CA TYR A 59 -1.44 -24.47 -3.38
C TYR A 59 -1.41 -24.07 -4.87
N LYS A 60 -1.18 -25.01 -5.81
CA LYS A 60 -1.16 -24.73 -7.25
C LYS A 60 -2.45 -24.11 -7.75
N LYS A 61 -3.59 -24.76 -7.41
CA LYS A 61 -4.92 -24.25 -7.77
C LYS A 61 -5.21 -22.91 -7.11
N SER A 62 -4.84 -22.75 -5.85
CA SER A 62 -5.00 -21.50 -5.10
C SER A 62 -4.20 -20.36 -5.72
N LYS A 63 -2.96 -20.63 -6.17
CA LYS A 63 -2.12 -19.67 -6.87
C LYS A 63 -2.77 -19.17 -8.18
N GLU A 64 -3.24 -20.06 -9.03
CA GLU A 64 -3.86 -19.70 -10.31
C GLU A 64 -5.11 -18.84 -10.11
N ILE A 65 -5.97 -19.19 -9.16
CA ILE A 65 -7.16 -18.42 -8.81
C ILE A 65 -6.75 -17.03 -8.33
N LEU A 66 -5.78 -16.94 -7.42
CA LEU A 66 -5.27 -15.70 -6.86
C LEU A 66 -4.75 -14.76 -7.95
N PHE A 67 -3.86 -15.24 -8.84
CA PHE A 67 -3.32 -14.41 -9.91
C PHE A 67 -4.37 -13.95 -10.91
N LYS A 68 -5.38 -14.77 -11.19
CA LYS A 68 -6.52 -14.38 -12.01
C LYS A 68 -7.33 -13.25 -11.36
N GLN A 69 -7.59 -13.34 -10.07
CA GLN A 69 -8.29 -12.30 -9.31
C GLN A 69 -7.49 -11.00 -9.28
N LEU A 70 -6.19 -11.05 -8.93
CA LEU A 70 -5.28 -9.91 -8.95
C LEU A 70 -5.28 -9.20 -10.31
N ARG A 71 -5.17 -9.96 -11.40
CA ARG A 71 -5.17 -9.40 -12.76
C ARG A 71 -6.48 -8.68 -13.06
N ASN A 72 -7.61 -9.27 -12.73
CA ASN A 72 -8.92 -8.67 -12.96
C ASN A 72 -9.09 -7.36 -12.18
N SER A 73 -8.66 -7.33 -10.92
CA SER A 73 -8.73 -6.13 -10.09
C SER A 73 -7.83 -5.00 -10.57
N LEU A 74 -6.65 -5.32 -11.13
CA LEU A 74 -5.74 -4.31 -11.71
C LEU A 74 -6.30 -3.62 -12.94
N LEU A 75 -7.19 -4.27 -13.68
CA LEU A 75 -7.83 -3.68 -14.86
C LEU A 75 -8.77 -2.52 -14.52
N ASN A 76 -9.23 -2.44 -13.27
CA ASN A 76 -10.18 -1.44 -12.79
C ASN A 76 -9.54 -0.16 -12.24
N VAL A 77 -8.20 -0.03 -12.30
CA VAL A 77 -7.51 1.20 -11.89
C VAL A 77 -7.74 2.29 -12.94
N PRO A 78 -8.25 3.48 -12.57
CA PRO A 78 -8.47 4.57 -13.51
C PRO A 78 -7.20 4.95 -14.27
N LYS A 79 -7.32 5.16 -15.58
CA LYS A 79 -6.16 5.42 -16.45
C LYS A 79 -5.42 6.71 -16.10
N GLU A 80 -6.12 7.72 -15.60
CA GLU A 80 -5.57 9.02 -15.21
C GLU A 80 -4.52 8.91 -14.10
N TYR A 81 -4.65 7.95 -13.20
CA TYR A 81 -3.70 7.73 -12.11
C TYR A 81 -2.44 6.97 -12.55
N LYS A 82 -2.46 6.31 -13.70
CA LYS A 82 -1.30 5.59 -14.24
C LYS A 82 -0.19 6.51 -14.76
N LYS A 83 -0.44 7.83 -14.82
CA LYS A 83 0.51 8.82 -15.32
C LYS A 83 1.34 9.50 -14.23
N ASN A 84 1.09 9.19 -12.97
CA ASN A 84 1.85 9.77 -11.86
C ASN A 84 3.21 9.08 -11.71
N ASP A 85 4.22 9.83 -11.30
CA ASP A 85 5.57 9.33 -11.03
C ASP A 85 5.66 8.62 -9.67
N PHE A 86 4.54 8.48 -8.96
CA PHE A 86 4.40 7.84 -7.67
C PHE A 86 3.28 6.80 -7.68
N PHE A 87 3.28 5.89 -6.69
CA PHE A 87 2.23 4.89 -6.54
C PHE A 87 0.88 5.56 -6.28
N SER A 88 -0.03 5.35 -7.20
CA SER A 88 -1.34 5.99 -7.21
C SER A 88 -2.51 5.02 -7.29
N GLY A 89 -2.27 3.72 -7.18
CA GLY A 89 -3.29 2.68 -7.16
C GLY A 89 -2.76 1.32 -7.59
N GLY A 90 -3.55 0.30 -7.36
CA GLY A 90 -3.18 -1.09 -7.58
C GLY A 90 -3.02 -1.84 -6.25
N PHE A 91 -2.09 -2.76 -6.19
CA PHE A 91 -1.84 -3.56 -5.00
C PHE A 91 -0.52 -3.21 -4.36
N PHE A 92 -0.53 -3.12 -3.04
CA PHE A 92 0.65 -3.13 -2.18
C PHE A 92 0.71 -4.46 -1.45
N GLY A 93 1.91 -5.02 -1.26
CA GLY A 93 1.99 -6.28 -0.54
C GLY A 93 3.40 -6.77 -0.28
N ILE A 94 3.45 -7.94 0.31
CA ILE A 94 4.66 -8.66 0.66
C ILE A 94 4.62 -10.01 -0.02
N VAL A 95 5.74 -10.39 -0.60
CA VAL A 95 6.02 -11.74 -1.08
C VAL A 95 7.16 -12.27 -0.20
N SER A 96 6.89 -13.33 0.55
CA SER A 96 7.92 -13.95 1.40
C SER A 96 8.96 -14.69 0.58
N TYR A 97 10.11 -14.96 1.19
CA TYR A 97 11.14 -15.78 0.56
C TYR A 97 10.62 -17.20 0.22
N ASP A 98 9.77 -17.77 1.07
CA ASP A 98 9.18 -19.09 0.88
C ASP A 98 8.20 -19.19 -0.29
N PHE A 99 7.83 -18.05 -0.89
CA PHE A 99 7.02 -18.03 -2.11
C PHE A 99 7.73 -18.74 -3.30
N ASN A 100 9.06 -18.86 -3.26
CA ASN A 100 9.83 -19.61 -4.27
C ASN A 100 9.36 -21.07 -4.38
N ARG A 101 8.86 -21.69 -3.30
CA ARG A 101 8.29 -23.05 -3.29
C ARG A 101 7.06 -23.19 -4.20
N PHE A 102 6.38 -22.09 -4.51
CA PHE A 102 5.28 -22.07 -5.48
C PHE A 102 5.76 -21.98 -6.93
N ILE A 103 7.01 -21.58 -7.14
CA ILE A 103 7.62 -21.41 -8.46
C ILE A 103 8.44 -22.66 -8.80
N GLU A 104 9.24 -23.14 -7.87
CA GLU A 104 10.18 -24.24 -8.02
C GLU A 104 9.86 -25.38 -7.08
N LYS A 105 10.30 -26.58 -7.43
CA LYS A 105 10.21 -27.77 -6.57
C LYS A 105 11.39 -27.75 -5.61
N ILE A 106 11.23 -27.13 -4.46
CA ILE A 106 12.24 -27.06 -3.40
C ILE A 106 11.76 -27.91 -2.23
N ASP A 107 12.64 -28.77 -1.72
CA ASP A 107 12.34 -29.60 -0.55
C ASP A 107 12.23 -28.72 0.70
N ASP A 108 11.20 -29.00 1.51
CA ASP A 108 10.95 -28.29 2.77
C ASP A 108 11.78 -28.94 3.86
N LEU A 109 12.90 -28.32 4.20
CA LEU A 109 13.82 -28.77 5.25
C LEU A 109 13.66 -28.04 6.59
N SER A 110 12.78 -27.00 6.63
CA SER A 110 12.57 -26.16 7.82
C SER A 110 11.14 -26.23 8.30
N GLU A 111 10.96 -26.23 9.63
CA GLU A 111 9.66 -26.06 10.25
C GLU A 111 9.18 -24.61 10.06
N ASP A 112 7.94 -24.44 9.57
CA ASP A 112 7.27 -23.14 9.49
C ASP A 112 6.59 -22.87 10.85
N ASP A 113 7.36 -22.37 11.80
CA ASP A 113 6.91 -22.06 13.17
C ASP A 113 6.02 -20.80 13.22
N LEU A 114 6.21 -19.88 12.31
CA LEU A 114 5.48 -18.61 12.25
C LEU A 114 4.17 -18.68 11.47
N GLN A 115 4.03 -19.66 10.59
CA GLN A 115 2.86 -19.85 9.71
C GLN A 115 2.41 -18.56 8.99
N LEU A 116 3.38 -17.75 8.59
CA LEU A 116 3.12 -16.49 7.88
C LEU A 116 2.65 -16.78 6.45
N PRO A 117 1.78 -15.95 5.90
CA PRO A 117 1.42 -16.03 4.50
C PRO A 117 2.64 -15.83 3.60
N GLN A 118 2.76 -16.66 2.56
CA GLN A 118 3.81 -16.51 1.56
C GLN A 118 3.58 -15.30 0.66
N LEU A 119 2.33 -14.83 0.60
CA LEU A 119 1.96 -13.65 -0.16
C LEU A 119 0.78 -12.96 0.52
N ILE A 120 0.89 -11.63 0.66
CA ILE A 120 -0.22 -10.76 1.04
C ILE A 120 -0.23 -9.59 0.06
N PHE A 121 -1.36 -9.35 -0.61
CA PHE A 121 -1.63 -8.14 -1.38
C PHE A 121 -2.88 -7.44 -0.88
N LEU A 122 -2.76 -6.13 -0.70
CA LEU A 122 -3.80 -5.23 -0.22
C LEU A 122 -4.07 -4.18 -1.31
N LYS A 123 -5.34 -3.92 -1.61
CA LYS A 123 -5.76 -2.87 -2.53
C LYS A 123 -6.30 -1.67 -1.74
N PRO A 124 -5.50 -0.61 -1.57
CA PRO A 124 -5.94 0.57 -0.84
C PRO A 124 -6.98 1.35 -1.65
N GLN A 125 -7.99 1.86 -0.97
CA GLN A 125 -8.92 2.86 -1.50
C GLN A 125 -8.51 4.28 -1.13
N LEU A 126 -7.78 4.43 -0.02
CA LEU A 126 -7.22 5.70 0.40
C LEU A 126 -5.69 5.63 0.34
N ILE A 127 -5.10 6.58 -0.38
CA ILE A 127 -3.65 6.76 -0.49
C ILE A 127 -3.34 8.21 -0.17
N ILE A 128 -2.56 8.44 0.89
CA ILE A 128 -1.93 9.73 1.14
C ILE A 128 -0.48 9.59 0.70
N VAL A 129 -0.03 10.46 -0.17
CA VAL A 129 1.35 10.49 -0.66
C VAL A 129 1.98 11.84 -0.36
N LYS A 130 3.21 11.82 0.12
CA LYS A 130 4.02 13.01 0.36
C LYS A 130 5.31 12.90 -0.43
N ASN A 131 5.61 13.93 -1.21
CA ASN A 131 6.93 14.12 -1.78
C ASN A 131 7.85 14.71 -0.71
N GLU A 132 8.86 13.97 -0.30
CA GLU A 132 9.76 14.37 0.79
C GLU A 132 10.75 15.48 0.39
N LEU A 133 10.99 15.68 -0.92
CA LEU A 133 11.84 16.76 -1.43
C LEU A 133 11.10 18.09 -1.42
N THR A 134 9.84 18.10 -1.88
CA THR A 134 9.06 19.34 -2.03
C THR A 134 8.11 19.59 -0.87
N GLY A 135 7.81 18.56 -0.06
CA GLY A 135 6.79 18.60 0.99
C GLY A 135 5.36 18.57 0.46
N GLU A 136 5.16 18.44 -0.84
CA GLU A 136 3.82 18.34 -1.43
C GLU A 136 3.10 17.07 -0.98
N MET A 137 1.84 17.21 -0.57
CA MET A 137 0.99 16.11 -0.18
C MET A 137 -0.24 16.02 -1.07
N PHE A 138 -0.61 14.78 -1.40
CA PHE A 138 -1.78 14.46 -2.21
C PHE A 138 -2.62 13.37 -1.54
N GLU A 139 -3.91 13.46 -1.75
CA GLU A 139 -4.89 12.42 -1.46
C GLU A 139 -5.36 11.80 -2.76
N ILE A 140 -5.36 10.48 -2.81
CA ILE A 140 -6.01 9.68 -3.84
C ILE A 140 -7.05 8.84 -3.12
N ASN A 141 -8.30 9.06 -3.46
CA ASN A 141 -9.43 8.41 -2.82
C ASN A 141 -10.25 7.71 -3.90
N TYR A 142 -10.36 6.39 -3.79
CA TYR A 142 -11.19 5.52 -4.62
C TYR A 142 -12.50 5.14 -3.92
N GLY A 143 -12.61 5.47 -2.64
CA GLY A 143 -13.80 5.28 -1.83
C GLY A 143 -14.86 6.34 -2.08
N VAL A 144 -15.94 6.25 -1.32
CA VAL A 144 -17.10 7.15 -1.44
C VAL A 144 -17.03 8.29 -0.42
N GLU A 145 -16.21 8.16 0.62
CA GLU A 145 -16.15 9.12 1.71
C GLU A 145 -15.20 10.29 1.38
N ASP A 146 -15.68 11.51 1.58
CA ASP A 146 -14.87 12.72 1.57
C ASP A 146 -14.24 12.93 2.95
N TYR A 147 -12.91 12.93 3.01
CA TYR A 147 -12.17 13.13 4.24
C TYR A 147 -11.89 14.63 4.48
N LEU A 148 -12.29 15.11 5.65
CA LEU A 148 -11.88 16.42 6.17
C LEU A 148 -10.67 16.22 7.08
N TRP A 149 -9.46 16.42 6.52
CA TRP A 149 -8.21 16.19 7.22
C TRP A 149 -7.92 17.28 8.25
N ASN A 150 -7.38 16.87 9.40
CA ASN A 150 -6.70 17.77 10.32
C ASN A 150 -5.28 17.98 9.81
N LEU A 151 -5.05 19.08 9.12
CA LEU A 151 -3.78 19.40 8.48
C LEU A 151 -2.81 20.17 9.42
N GLY A 152 -3.21 20.38 10.68
CA GLY A 152 -2.44 21.19 11.61
C GLY A 152 -2.36 22.67 11.18
N ASN A 153 -1.58 23.46 11.89
CA ASN A 153 -1.28 24.82 11.46
C ASN A 153 -0.31 24.75 10.29
N ASN A 154 -0.78 25.11 9.09
CA ASN A 154 0.08 25.30 7.92
C ASN A 154 1.17 26.31 8.29
N ILE A 155 2.39 25.86 8.41
CA ILE A 155 3.53 26.80 8.41
C ILE A 155 3.69 27.19 6.94
N LYS A 156 2.89 28.19 6.53
CA LYS A 156 3.17 28.96 5.32
C LYS A 156 4.53 29.61 5.54
N SER A 157 5.54 29.10 4.87
CA SER A 157 6.81 29.81 4.73
C SER A 157 6.66 30.89 3.70
#